data_3db9598d8b05b560ceb33524864f85d2
#
_entry.id   3db9598d8b05b560ceb33524864f85d2
#
_cell.length_a   1.000
_cell.length_b   1.000
_cell.length_c   1.000
_cell.angle_alpha   90.00
_cell.angle_beta   90.00
_cell.angle_gamma   90.00
#
_symmetry.space_group_name_H-M   'P 1'
#
loop_
_entity.id
_entity.type
_entity.pdbx_description
1 polymer ?
#
loop_
_entity_poly.entity_id
_entity_poly.type
_entity_poly.pdbx_seq_one_letter_code
_entity_poly.pdbx_strand_id
1 'polypeptide(L)'
;MTGSEADKQPAMLKPNDRIPHVDQKFDEDVADQEFSNRLFVRLVATKQRFTRVDFKYSIFELCYLRNCVFDSCDFVGCRFISSTLDGSAFSGCKFDYATFERTGIDGDILSSGCPGHENLKMRFARTLRMNYQQLGDAKSANSAIKVELQATEAHLHKAWNSNESYYRQKYRGYRRVQMFTDWVAFKALDSVWGNGESVLRSTGRVEYER
;
A
#
# COMPACT_ATOMS: atom_id res chain seq x y z
N MET A 1 -23.88 -5.27 -48.31
CA MET A 1 -23.72 -3.99 -47.59
C MET A 1 -23.35 -4.35 -46.15
N THR A 2 -22.07 -4.40 -45.90
CA THR A 2 -21.47 -4.82 -44.64
C THR A 2 -21.09 -3.56 -43.88
N GLY A 3 -21.85 -3.27 -42.81
CA GLY A 3 -21.53 -2.17 -41.89
C GLY A 3 -20.37 -2.62 -40.98
N SER A 4 -19.27 -1.93 -41.06
CA SER A 4 -18.10 -2.02 -40.24
C SER A 4 -18.48 -1.71 -38.78
N GLU A 5 -18.40 -2.69 -37.90
CA GLU A 5 -18.29 -2.43 -36.45
C GLU A 5 -16.89 -1.85 -36.20
N ALA A 6 -16.85 -0.53 -36.17
CA ALA A 6 -15.64 0.20 -35.83
C ALA A 6 -15.23 -0.12 -34.39
N ASP A 7 -14.06 -0.65 -34.30
CA ASP A 7 -13.18 -0.88 -33.15
C ASP A 7 -13.31 0.26 -32.12
N LYS A 8 -14.14 0.07 -31.09
CA LYS A 8 -14.18 0.98 -29.94
C LYS A 8 -13.00 0.66 -29.04
N GLN A 9 -11.86 1.24 -29.35
CA GLN A 9 -10.78 1.35 -28.37
C GLN A 9 -11.35 1.95 -27.07
N PRO A 10 -11.10 1.34 -25.90
CA PRO A 10 -11.51 1.94 -24.64
C PRO A 10 -10.86 3.34 -24.55
N ALA A 11 -11.70 4.35 -24.44
CA ALA A 11 -11.24 5.73 -24.31
C ALA A 11 -10.26 5.81 -23.14
N MET A 12 -9.00 6.16 -23.41
CA MET A 12 -8.02 6.49 -22.39
C MET A 12 -8.61 7.62 -21.54
N LEU A 13 -9.01 7.32 -20.31
CA LEU A 13 -9.50 8.32 -19.36
C LEU A 13 -8.42 9.38 -19.17
N LYS A 14 -8.74 10.61 -19.54
CA LYS A 14 -7.85 11.75 -19.29
C LYS A 14 -7.69 11.91 -17.77
N PRO A 15 -6.55 12.38 -17.26
CA PRO A 15 -6.31 12.52 -15.82
C PRO A 15 -7.36 13.32 -15.03
N ASN A 16 -8.18 14.11 -15.72
CA ASN A 16 -9.19 14.97 -15.13
C ASN A 16 -10.66 14.49 -15.27
N ASP A 17 -10.90 13.30 -15.83
CA ASP A 17 -12.27 12.79 -16.07
C ASP A 17 -12.87 12.07 -14.85
N ARG A 18 -12.36 12.33 -13.63
CA ARG A 18 -12.97 11.78 -12.41
C ARG A 18 -14.23 12.49 -12.05
N ILE A 19 -15.28 11.73 -11.73
CA ILE A 19 -16.54 12.32 -11.25
C ILE A 19 -16.32 12.83 -9.82
N PRO A 20 -16.49 14.14 -9.57
CA PRO A 20 -16.27 14.72 -8.25
C PRO A 20 -17.45 14.43 -7.31
N HIS A 21 -17.13 14.10 -6.08
CA HIS A 21 -18.04 13.97 -4.94
C HIS A 21 -17.53 14.92 -3.85
N VAL A 22 -18.11 16.12 -3.79
CA VAL A 22 -17.64 17.20 -2.91
C VAL A 22 -18.64 17.38 -1.76
N ASP A 23 -18.13 17.54 -0.54
CA ASP A 23 -18.92 17.80 0.69
C ASP A 23 -20.03 16.76 0.92
N GLN A 24 -19.77 15.50 0.56
CA GLN A 24 -20.74 14.42 0.75
C GLN A 24 -20.58 13.76 2.11
N LYS A 25 -21.67 13.17 2.59
CA LYS A 25 -21.69 12.39 3.82
C LYS A 25 -22.30 11.02 3.55
N PHE A 26 -21.64 9.97 4.04
CA PHE A 26 -22.23 8.65 4.15
C PHE A 26 -22.76 8.49 5.58
N ASP A 27 -24.09 8.47 5.73
CA ASP A 27 -24.78 8.29 7.00
C ASP A 27 -25.29 6.87 7.22
N GLU A 28 -25.18 6.02 6.19
CA GLU A 28 -25.63 4.64 6.19
C GLU A 28 -24.51 3.72 5.72
N ASP A 29 -24.62 2.43 6.04
CA ASP A 29 -23.73 1.41 5.55
C ASP A 29 -23.86 1.25 4.04
N VAL A 30 -22.72 0.99 3.38
CA VAL A 30 -22.63 0.92 1.92
C VAL A 30 -22.20 -0.49 1.53
N ALA A 31 -22.97 -1.15 0.67
CA ALA A 31 -22.61 -2.46 0.17
C ALA A 31 -22.78 -2.57 -1.35
N ASP A 32 -21.90 -3.36 -1.98
CA ASP A 32 -21.97 -3.76 -3.39
C ASP A 32 -22.07 -2.57 -4.36
N GLN A 33 -21.36 -1.46 -4.04
CA GLN A 33 -21.37 -0.24 -4.86
C GLN A 33 -20.06 -0.08 -5.63
N GLU A 34 -20.16 0.58 -6.79
CA GLU A 34 -19.02 0.91 -7.63
C GLU A 34 -18.74 2.41 -7.59
N PHE A 35 -17.63 2.77 -6.97
CA PHE A 35 -17.09 4.13 -6.89
C PHE A 35 -15.70 4.22 -7.54
N SER A 36 -15.45 3.43 -8.56
CA SER A 36 -14.18 3.46 -9.28
C SER A 36 -13.97 4.81 -9.99
N ASN A 37 -12.72 5.26 -10.04
CA ASN A 37 -12.30 6.49 -10.73
C ASN A 37 -13.04 7.76 -10.27
N ARG A 38 -13.27 7.91 -8.96
CA ARG A 38 -13.95 9.08 -8.37
C ARG A 38 -12.93 10.03 -7.72
N LEU A 39 -13.34 11.28 -7.55
CA LEU A 39 -12.64 12.26 -6.73
C LEU A 39 -13.54 12.64 -5.55
N PHE A 40 -13.21 12.13 -4.38
CA PHE A 40 -13.87 12.49 -3.13
C PHE A 40 -13.12 13.65 -2.48
N VAL A 41 -13.80 14.77 -2.29
CA VAL A 41 -13.26 15.93 -1.60
C VAL A 41 -14.13 16.23 -0.38
N ARG A 42 -13.53 16.24 0.79
CA ARG A 42 -14.21 16.47 2.09
C ARG A 42 -15.39 15.51 2.33
N LEU A 43 -15.22 14.26 1.90
CA LEU A 43 -16.19 13.21 2.21
C LEU A 43 -16.14 12.89 3.71
N VAL A 44 -17.29 12.76 4.34
CA VAL A 44 -17.42 12.38 5.74
C VAL A 44 -18.15 11.06 5.87
N ALA A 45 -17.53 10.10 6.60
CA ALA A 45 -18.18 8.88 7.07
C ALA A 45 -17.62 8.54 8.46
N THR A 46 -18.48 8.23 9.41
CA THR A 46 -18.08 7.90 10.77
C THR A 46 -18.83 6.67 11.25
N LYS A 47 -18.09 5.65 11.67
CA LYS A 47 -18.65 4.37 12.16
C LYS A 47 -19.51 3.63 11.14
N GLN A 48 -19.32 3.90 9.85
CA GLN A 48 -20.04 3.23 8.77
C GLN A 48 -19.31 1.96 8.34
N ARG A 49 -20.05 1.00 7.82
CA ARG A 49 -19.51 -0.21 7.21
C ARG A 49 -19.60 -0.12 5.69
N PHE A 50 -18.48 -0.42 5.05
CA PHE A 50 -18.37 -0.55 3.59
C PHE A 50 -18.06 -2.01 3.27
N THR A 51 -18.95 -2.68 2.53
CA THR A 51 -18.82 -4.10 2.21
C THR A 51 -18.79 -4.30 0.71
N ARG A 52 -17.74 -4.92 0.17
CA ARG A 52 -17.54 -5.21 -1.25
C ARG A 52 -17.70 -3.98 -2.15
N VAL A 53 -17.14 -2.85 -1.73
CA VAL A 53 -17.19 -1.58 -2.48
C VAL A 53 -15.94 -1.45 -3.35
N ASP A 54 -16.14 -1.12 -4.63
CA ASP A 54 -15.04 -0.86 -5.57
C ASP A 54 -14.70 0.64 -5.58
N PHE A 55 -13.54 1.00 -5.02
CA PHE A 55 -12.99 2.35 -5.03
C PHE A 55 -11.78 2.51 -5.97
N LYS A 56 -11.49 1.55 -6.84
CA LYS A 56 -10.30 1.58 -7.68
C LYS A 56 -10.02 2.93 -8.31
N TYR A 57 -8.75 3.31 -8.29
CA TYR A 57 -8.23 4.53 -8.92
C TYR A 57 -8.86 5.84 -8.43
N SER A 58 -9.56 5.80 -7.30
CA SER A 58 -10.17 7.00 -6.72
C SER A 58 -9.18 7.79 -5.88
N ILE A 59 -9.46 9.08 -5.73
CA ILE A 59 -8.70 10.01 -4.91
C ILE A 59 -9.60 10.45 -3.75
N PHE A 60 -9.06 10.34 -2.53
CA PHE A 60 -9.68 10.82 -1.30
C PHE A 60 -8.87 12.01 -0.79
N GLU A 61 -9.40 13.20 -0.90
CA GLU A 61 -8.74 14.44 -0.51
C GLU A 61 -9.52 15.12 0.61
N LEU A 62 -8.84 15.40 1.72
CA LEU A 62 -9.43 16.03 2.92
C LEU A 62 -10.64 15.25 3.48
N CYS A 63 -10.67 13.92 3.27
CA CYS A 63 -11.79 13.09 3.70
C CYS A 63 -11.66 12.70 5.18
N TYR A 64 -12.80 12.55 5.84
CA TYR A 64 -12.90 12.15 7.25
C TYR A 64 -13.62 10.81 7.35
N LEU A 65 -12.87 9.72 7.46
CA LEU A 65 -13.35 8.32 7.42
C LEU A 65 -12.93 7.59 8.70
N ARG A 66 -13.44 8.05 9.86
CA ARG A 66 -13.01 7.52 11.16
C ARG A 66 -13.90 6.39 11.68
N ASN A 67 -13.23 5.42 12.33
CA ASN A 67 -13.89 4.29 12.97
C ASN A 67 -14.80 3.51 11.99
N CYS A 68 -14.48 3.52 10.70
CA CYS A 68 -15.22 2.79 9.68
C CYS A 68 -14.72 1.35 9.59
N VAL A 69 -15.56 0.46 9.08
CA VAL A 69 -15.19 -0.92 8.78
C VAL A 69 -15.24 -1.13 7.28
N PHE A 70 -14.10 -1.46 6.68
CA PHE A 70 -14.00 -1.80 5.27
C PHE A 70 -13.81 -3.31 5.14
N ASP A 71 -14.79 -3.99 4.54
CA ASP A 71 -14.78 -5.43 4.34
C ASP A 71 -14.80 -5.77 2.86
N SER A 72 -13.77 -6.46 2.39
CA SER A 72 -13.63 -6.91 1.00
C SER A 72 -13.68 -5.76 -0.03
N CYS A 73 -13.25 -4.56 0.35
CA CYS A 73 -13.23 -3.38 -0.51
C CYS A 73 -11.98 -3.35 -1.40
N ASP A 74 -12.10 -2.73 -2.57
CA ASP A 74 -11.00 -2.63 -3.53
C ASP A 74 -10.48 -1.19 -3.62
N PHE A 75 -9.27 -0.95 -3.07
CA PHE A 75 -8.58 0.34 -3.10
C PHE A 75 -7.37 0.34 -4.05
N VAL A 76 -7.35 -0.53 -5.05
CA VAL A 76 -6.26 -0.61 -6.02
C VAL A 76 -6.05 0.74 -6.70
N GLY A 77 -4.83 1.27 -6.61
CA GLY A 77 -4.47 2.54 -7.24
C GLY A 77 -5.09 3.78 -6.61
N CYS A 78 -5.72 3.67 -5.44
CA CYS A 78 -6.27 4.81 -4.72
C CYS A 78 -5.18 5.74 -4.19
N ARG A 79 -5.53 7.02 -4.03
CA ARG A 79 -4.70 8.03 -3.39
C ARG A 79 -5.45 8.65 -2.23
N PHE A 80 -4.83 8.60 -1.05
CA PHE A 80 -5.35 9.28 0.14
C PHE A 80 -4.45 10.47 0.45
N ILE A 81 -5.03 11.68 0.45
CA ILE A 81 -4.31 12.94 0.60
C ILE A 81 -4.94 13.73 1.72
N SER A 82 -4.18 14.08 2.75
CA SER A 82 -4.62 14.88 3.89
C SER A 82 -5.96 14.41 4.48
N SER A 83 -6.17 13.10 4.50
CA SER A 83 -7.40 12.45 4.93
C SER A 83 -7.19 11.76 6.29
N THR A 84 -8.28 11.34 6.94
CA THR A 84 -8.25 10.69 8.25
C THR A 84 -9.03 9.39 8.19
N LEU A 85 -8.34 8.27 8.44
CA LEU A 85 -8.91 6.92 8.52
C LEU A 85 -8.64 6.27 9.90
N ASP A 86 -8.24 7.06 10.90
CA ASP A 86 -7.89 6.55 12.23
C ASP A 86 -9.05 5.77 12.85
N GLY A 87 -8.74 4.67 13.55
CA GLY A 87 -9.72 3.77 14.15
C GLY A 87 -10.49 2.91 13.14
N SER A 88 -10.16 2.98 11.85
CA SER A 88 -10.86 2.19 10.84
C SER A 88 -10.19 0.83 10.65
N ALA A 89 -11.03 -0.22 10.48
CA ALA A 89 -10.60 -1.59 10.27
C ALA A 89 -10.71 -2.00 8.79
N PHE A 90 -9.73 -2.75 8.31
CA PHE A 90 -9.68 -3.25 6.94
C PHE A 90 -9.57 -4.77 6.94
N SER A 91 -10.56 -5.45 6.37
CA SER A 91 -10.59 -6.91 6.24
C SER A 91 -10.76 -7.31 4.78
N GLY A 92 -9.87 -8.16 4.26
CA GLY A 92 -9.95 -8.63 2.87
C GLY A 92 -9.84 -7.53 1.81
N CYS A 93 -9.41 -6.34 2.17
CA CYS A 93 -9.25 -5.21 1.25
C CYS A 93 -7.98 -5.33 0.40
N LYS A 94 -8.03 -4.72 -0.80
CA LYS A 94 -6.89 -4.68 -1.72
C LYS A 94 -6.32 -3.27 -1.78
N PHE A 95 -5.01 -3.13 -1.55
CA PHE A 95 -4.30 -1.86 -1.58
C PHE A 95 -3.15 -1.83 -2.60
N ASP A 96 -3.21 -2.65 -3.65
CA ASP A 96 -2.19 -2.66 -4.69
C ASP A 96 -2.06 -1.27 -5.30
N TYR A 97 -0.85 -0.73 -5.33
CA TYR A 97 -0.56 0.62 -5.83
C TYR A 97 -1.24 1.79 -5.08
N ALA A 98 -1.88 1.54 -3.94
CA ALA A 98 -2.43 2.62 -3.11
C ALA A 98 -1.30 3.50 -2.55
N THR A 99 -1.58 4.80 -2.38
CA THR A 99 -0.64 5.78 -1.83
C THR A 99 -1.30 6.62 -0.74
N PHE A 100 -0.49 6.99 0.26
CA PHE A 100 -0.91 7.79 1.40
C PHE A 100 0.00 9.00 1.53
N GLU A 101 -0.57 10.17 1.72
CA GLU A 101 0.14 11.43 1.91
C GLU A 101 -0.54 12.24 3.00
N ARG A 102 0.15 12.55 4.09
CA ARG A 102 -0.38 13.28 5.27
C ARG A 102 -1.74 12.75 5.74
N THR A 103 -1.89 11.44 5.71
CA THR A 103 -3.16 10.75 5.99
C THR A 103 -3.05 9.98 7.30
N GLY A 104 -3.94 10.28 8.27
CA GLY A 104 -4.07 9.54 9.51
C GLY A 104 -4.61 8.13 9.23
N ILE A 105 -3.86 7.11 9.59
CA ILE A 105 -4.24 5.70 9.47
C ILE A 105 -3.42 4.86 10.45
N ASP A 106 -4.06 3.93 11.12
CA ASP A 106 -3.42 3.10 12.14
C ASP A 106 -2.43 2.09 11.54
N GLY A 107 -1.40 1.76 12.31
CA GLY A 107 -0.32 0.87 11.87
C GLY A 107 -0.73 -0.58 11.57
N ASP A 108 -1.89 -1.03 12.04
CA ASP A 108 -2.43 -2.38 11.77
C ASP A 108 -2.73 -2.63 10.30
N ILE A 109 -2.89 -1.59 9.49
CA ILE A 109 -3.01 -1.74 8.03
C ILE A 109 -1.79 -2.45 7.42
N LEU A 110 -0.63 -2.37 8.06
CA LEU A 110 0.57 -3.10 7.65
C LEU A 110 0.42 -4.62 7.72
N SER A 111 -0.52 -5.12 8.52
CA SER A 111 -0.84 -6.55 8.62
C SER A 111 -2.12 -6.93 7.88
N SER A 112 -3.16 -6.10 7.98
CA SER A 112 -4.49 -6.39 7.41
C SER A 112 -4.62 -6.02 5.93
N GLY A 113 -3.88 -5.01 5.46
CA GLY A 113 -4.00 -4.47 4.10
C GLY A 113 -2.81 -4.75 3.17
N CYS A 114 -1.80 -5.50 3.62
CA CYS A 114 -0.61 -5.76 2.81
C CYS A 114 -0.92 -6.55 1.53
N PRO A 115 -0.45 -6.07 0.36
CA PRO A 115 -0.50 -6.81 -0.89
C PRO A 115 0.22 -8.16 -0.81
N GLY A 116 -0.28 -9.17 -1.53
CA GLY A 116 0.29 -10.52 -1.52
C GLY A 116 1.61 -10.66 -2.30
N HIS A 117 1.89 -9.78 -3.27
CA HIS A 117 3.12 -9.80 -4.05
C HIS A 117 4.22 -8.97 -3.40
N GLU A 118 5.42 -9.51 -3.24
CA GLU A 118 6.52 -8.87 -2.50
C GLU A 118 6.89 -7.48 -3.01
N ASN A 119 6.91 -7.29 -4.33
CA ASN A 119 7.17 -5.98 -4.95
C ASN A 119 6.09 -4.94 -4.64
N LEU A 120 4.83 -5.35 -4.54
CA LEU A 120 3.71 -4.47 -4.17
C LEU A 120 3.70 -4.20 -2.67
N LYS A 121 3.97 -5.24 -1.86
CA LYS A 121 4.12 -5.13 -0.40
C LYS A 121 5.24 -4.15 -0.02
N MET A 122 6.39 -4.23 -0.68
CA MET A 122 7.49 -3.29 -0.50
C MET A 122 7.06 -1.85 -0.81
N ARG A 123 6.35 -1.62 -1.93
CA ARG A 123 5.85 -0.28 -2.31
C ARG A 123 4.81 0.24 -1.31
N PHE A 124 3.89 -0.61 -0.89
CA PHE A 124 2.86 -0.28 0.09
C PHE A 124 3.48 0.12 1.44
N ALA A 125 4.41 -0.67 1.95
CA ALA A 125 5.12 -0.36 3.18
C ALA A 125 5.92 0.96 3.06
N ARG A 126 6.56 1.22 1.91
CA ARG A 126 7.29 2.45 1.64
C ARG A 126 6.39 3.68 1.67
N THR A 127 5.22 3.64 1.01
CA THR A 127 4.30 4.79 1.03
C THR A 127 3.77 5.08 2.44
N LEU A 128 3.45 4.03 3.22
CA LEU A 128 3.05 4.17 4.61
C LEU A 128 4.19 4.70 5.49
N ARG A 129 5.42 4.23 5.33
CA ARG A 129 6.59 4.78 6.04
C ARG A 129 6.72 6.28 5.81
N MET A 130 6.68 6.72 4.56
CA MET A 130 6.76 8.13 4.21
C MET A 130 5.61 8.94 4.82
N ASN A 131 4.41 8.39 4.79
CA ASN A 131 3.23 8.99 5.40
C ASN A 131 3.37 9.15 6.92
N TYR A 132 3.77 8.10 7.63
CA TYR A 132 3.98 8.15 9.08
C TYR A 132 5.10 9.11 9.48
N GLN A 133 6.19 9.19 8.67
CA GLN A 133 7.26 10.18 8.88
C GLN A 133 6.73 11.61 8.74
N GLN A 134 5.87 11.89 7.76
CA GLN A 134 5.24 13.20 7.58
C GLN A 134 4.33 13.58 8.76
N LEU A 135 3.70 12.59 9.40
CA LEU A 135 2.83 12.78 10.57
C LEU A 135 3.60 12.80 11.90
N GLY A 136 4.90 12.48 11.90
CA GLY A 136 5.70 12.37 13.12
C GLY A 136 5.44 11.09 13.93
N ASP A 137 4.74 10.10 13.37
CA ASP A 137 4.52 8.79 14.01
C ASP A 137 5.72 7.86 13.80
N ALA A 138 6.71 8.00 14.67
CA ALA A 138 7.93 7.21 14.63
C ALA A 138 7.68 5.70 14.85
N LYS A 139 6.69 5.34 15.67
CA LYS A 139 6.38 3.93 15.98
C LYS A 139 5.87 3.20 14.72
N SER A 140 4.84 3.76 14.08
CA SER A 140 4.28 3.18 12.86
C SER A 140 5.26 3.27 11.68
N ALA A 141 6.07 4.33 11.58
CA ALA A 141 7.14 4.45 10.59
C ALA A 141 8.17 3.31 10.74
N ASN A 142 8.62 3.01 11.96
CA ASN A 142 9.56 1.89 12.22
C ASN A 142 8.93 0.54 11.88
N SER A 143 7.64 0.35 12.17
CA SER A 143 6.93 -0.88 11.78
C SER A 143 6.86 -1.02 10.25
N ALA A 144 6.60 0.08 9.54
CA ALA A 144 6.58 0.10 8.08
C ALA A 144 7.98 -0.18 7.48
N ILE A 145 9.08 0.33 8.08
CA ILE A 145 10.44 0.01 7.69
C ILE A 145 10.69 -1.51 7.75
N LYS A 146 10.27 -2.17 8.83
CA LYS A 146 10.43 -3.62 8.97
C LYS A 146 9.75 -4.39 7.85
N VAL A 147 8.51 -4.04 7.56
CA VAL A 147 7.75 -4.67 6.46
C VAL A 147 8.40 -4.37 5.11
N GLU A 148 8.87 -3.14 4.87
CA GLU A 148 9.57 -2.76 3.63
C GLU A 148 10.86 -3.58 3.44
N LEU A 149 11.69 -3.73 4.48
CA LEU A 149 12.93 -4.49 4.44
C LEU A 149 12.68 -5.98 4.21
N GLN A 150 11.74 -6.58 4.94
CA GLN A 150 11.36 -7.98 4.76
C GLN A 150 10.85 -8.27 3.34
N ALA A 151 9.98 -7.41 2.83
CA ALA A 151 9.46 -7.54 1.46
C ALA A 151 10.55 -7.32 0.40
N THR A 152 11.50 -6.41 0.65
CA THR A 152 12.66 -6.17 -0.23
C THR A 152 13.55 -7.41 -0.30
N GLU A 153 13.89 -7.99 0.84
CA GLU A 153 14.68 -9.23 0.92
C GLU A 153 13.99 -10.37 0.15
N ALA A 154 12.70 -10.60 0.45
CA ALA A 154 11.91 -11.63 -0.19
C ALA A 154 11.82 -11.42 -1.72
N HIS A 155 11.64 -10.17 -2.15
CA HIS A 155 11.62 -9.82 -3.58
C HIS A 155 12.96 -10.11 -4.27
N LEU A 156 14.07 -9.66 -3.68
CA LEU A 156 15.42 -9.90 -4.22
C LEU A 156 15.72 -11.40 -4.29
N HIS A 157 15.43 -12.15 -3.22
CA HIS A 157 15.61 -13.59 -3.18
C HIS A 157 14.78 -14.31 -4.26
N LYS A 158 13.50 -13.97 -4.40
CA LYS A 158 12.64 -14.54 -5.45
C LYS A 158 13.11 -14.14 -6.86
N ALA A 159 13.63 -12.93 -7.05
CA ALA A 159 14.07 -12.44 -8.34
C ALA A 159 15.23 -13.24 -8.94
N TRP A 160 16.15 -13.76 -8.13
CA TRP A 160 17.25 -14.59 -8.61
C TRP A 160 16.99 -16.10 -8.51
N ASN A 161 16.18 -16.57 -7.55
CA ASN A 161 16.03 -17.99 -7.24
C ASN A 161 14.68 -18.59 -7.67
N SER A 162 13.61 -17.78 -7.80
CA SER A 162 12.26 -18.29 -8.04
C SER A 162 12.04 -18.80 -9.46
N ASN A 163 11.20 -19.83 -9.56
CA ASN A 163 10.68 -20.38 -10.80
C ASN A 163 9.28 -19.84 -11.17
N GLU A 164 8.72 -18.94 -10.36
CA GLU A 164 7.45 -18.28 -10.65
C GLU A 164 7.48 -17.58 -12.01
N SER A 165 6.39 -17.69 -12.78
CA SER A 165 6.31 -17.19 -14.16
C SER A 165 6.67 -15.71 -14.27
N TYR A 166 6.21 -14.89 -13.32
CA TYR A 166 6.51 -13.45 -13.24
C TYR A 166 8.02 -13.19 -13.14
N TYR A 167 8.71 -13.83 -12.19
CA TYR A 167 10.16 -13.62 -11.99
C TYR A 167 10.99 -14.17 -13.15
N ARG A 168 10.61 -15.32 -13.71
CA ARG A 168 11.28 -15.90 -14.88
C ARG A 168 11.19 -15.03 -16.12
N GLN A 169 10.05 -14.38 -16.34
CA GLN A 169 9.85 -13.48 -17.47
C GLN A 169 10.60 -12.16 -17.30
N LYS A 170 10.56 -11.59 -16.10
CA LYS A 170 11.12 -10.27 -15.80
C LYS A 170 12.64 -10.29 -15.65
N TYR A 171 13.19 -11.33 -15.00
CA TYR A 171 14.62 -11.44 -14.68
C TYR A 171 15.25 -12.60 -15.44
N ARG A 172 15.88 -12.31 -16.61
CA ARG A 172 16.56 -13.30 -17.47
C ARG A 172 18.04 -12.96 -17.61
N GLY A 173 18.89 -14.00 -17.74
CA GLY A 173 20.31 -13.84 -18.02
C GLY A 173 21.01 -12.94 -17.00
N TYR A 174 21.72 -11.92 -17.47
CA TYR A 174 22.50 -11.01 -16.64
C TYR A 174 21.69 -10.33 -15.52
N ARG A 175 20.43 -9.99 -15.77
CA ARG A 175 19.57 -9.40 -14.73
C ARG A 175 19.36 -10.31 -13.53
N ARG A 176 19.37 -11.62 -13.73
CA ARG A 176 19.24 -12.59 -12.63
C ARG A 176 20.51 -12.61 -11.76
N VAL A 177 21.67 -12.49 -12.40
CA VAL A 177 22.95 -12.37 -11.69
C VAL A 177 23.00 -11.06 -10.89
N GLN A 178 22.55 -9.96 -11.46
CA GLN A 178 22.45 -8.67 -10.77
C GLN A 178 21.55 -8.77 -9.51
N MET A 179 20.37 -9.41 -9.63
CA MET A 179 19.49 -9.60 -8.47
C MET A 179 20.14 -10.46 -7.38
N PHE A 180 20.96 -11.43 -7.75
CA PHE A 180 21.74 -12.20 -6.79
C PHE A 180 22.77 -11.33 -6.06
N THR A 181 23.55 -10.52 -6.80
CA THR A 181 24.53 -9.61 -6.18
C THR A 181 23.85 -8.57 -5.28
N ASP A 182 22.70 -8.04 -5.69
CA ASP A 182 21.92 -7.09 -4.89
C ASP A 182 21.39 -7.76 -3.60
N TRP A 183 20.95 -9.02 -3.68
CA TRP A 183 20.53 -9.79 -2.52
C TRP A 183 21.69 -10.04 -1.54
N VAL A 184 22.87 -10.42 -2.04
CA VAL A 184 24.08 -10.63 -1.20
C VAL A 184 24.48 -9.32 -0.53
N ALA A 185 24.51 -8.22 -1.28
CA ALA A 185 24.82 -6.90 -0.73
C ALA A 185 23.80 -6.47 0.34
N PHE A 186 22.51 -6.71 0.10
CA PHE A 186 21.45 -6.44 1.08
C PHE A 186 21.69 -7.23 2.38
N LYS A 187 21.98 -8.54 2.28
CA LYS A 187 22.30 -9.39 3.45
C LYS A 187 23.55 -8.97 4.19
N ALA A 188 24.60 -8.56 3.48
CA ALA A 188 25.81 -8.06 4.09
C ALA A 188 25.53 -6.77 4.88
N LEU A 189 24.78 -5.84 4.32
CA LEU A 189 24.39 -4.60 5.01
C LEU A 189 23.49 -4.89 6.22
N ASP A 190 22.57 -5.84 6.11
CA ASP A 190 21.71 -6.25 7.23
C ASP A 190 22.54 -6.86 8.38
N SER A 191 23.55 -7.67 8.07
CA SER A 191 24.44 -8.26 9.07
C SER A 191 25.31 -7.23 9.79
N VAL A 192 25.75 -6.19 9.09
CA VAL A 192 26.68 -5.16 9.64
C VAL A 192 25.93 -4.04 10.34
N TRP A 193 24.84 -3.57 9.76
CA TRP A 193 24.15 -2.34 10.19
C TRP A 193 22.71 -2.60 10.63
N GLY A 194 22.19 -3.84 10.50
CA GLY A 194 20.79 -4.16 10.72
C GLY A 194 19.85 -3.33 9.84
N ASN A 195 20.32 -2.95 8.62
CA ASN A 195 19.61 -2.06 7.69
C ASN A 195 19.03 -0.78 8.33
N GLY A 196 19.70 -0.26 9.35
CA GLY A 196 19.29 0.94 10.09
C GLY A 196 18.46 0.68 11.35
N GLU A 197 18.13 -0.58 11.68
CA GLU A 197 17.39 -0.90 12.91
C GLU A 197 18.29 -1.14 14.14
N SER A 198 19.57 -1.35 13.98
CA SER A 198 20.41 -1.84 15.07
C SER A 198 21.57 -0.96 15.48
N VAL A 199 21.32 0.27 15.89
CA VAL A 199 22.21 0.91 16.88
C VAL A 199 22.03 0.28 18.26
N LEU A 200 20.97 -0.50 18.49
CA LEU A 200 20.65 -1.12 19.79
C LEU A 200 21.07 -2.59 19.95
N ARG A 201 21.52 -3.29 18.90
CA ARG A 201 22.00 -4.67 19.04
C ARG A 201 23.45 -4.79 19.51
N SER A 202 24.25 -3.75 19.37
CA SER A 202 25.68 -3.79 19.77
C SER A 202 25.94 -3.38 21.22
N THR A 203 24.94 -2.84 21.95
CA THR A 203 25.14 -2.37 23.34
C THR A 203 24.27 -3.09 24.39
N GLY A 204 23.56 -4.12 24.03
CA GLY A 204 22.60 -4.83 24.89
C GLY A 204 23.13 -6.12 25.51
N ARG A 205 24.37 -6.15 26.05
CA ARG A 205 24.76 -7.14 27.03
C ARG A 205 25.60 -6.48 28.12
N VAL A 206 24.92 -5.69 28.93
CA VAL A 206 25.43 -5.42 30.28
C VAL A 206 24.54 -6.21 31.22
N GLU A 207 25.07 -7.35 31.65
CA GLU A 207 24.55 -8.10 32.80
C GLU A 207 24.52 -7.18 34.01
N TYR A 208 23.34 -6.98 34.59
CA TYR A 208 23.22 -6.60 35.99
C TYR A 208 23.04 -7.87 36.81
N GLU A 209 24.15 -8.47 37.21
CA GLU A 209 24.20 -9.21 38.47
C GLU A 209 24.24 -8.19 39.63
N ARG A 210 23.18 -8.16 40.41
CA ARG A 210 23.17 -8.10 41.86
C ARG A 210 21.76 -8.09 42.39
#